data_3ea7e528c46561337444635cad509742
#
_entry.id   3ea7e528c46561337444635cad509742
#
_cell.length_a   1.000
_cell.length_b   1.000
_cell.length_c   1.000
_cell.angle_alpha   90.00
_cell.angle_beta   90.00
_cell.angle_gamma   90.00
#
_symmetry.space_group_name_H-M   'P 1'
#
loop_
_entity.id
_entity.type
_entity.pdbx_description
1 polymer ?
#
loop_
_entity_poly.entity_id
_entity_poly.type
_entity_poly.pdbx_seq_one_letter_code
_entity_poly.pdbx_strand_id
1 'polypeptide(L)'
;MSSSAAADQSGGFTEDPQARPLREALVRELVARGDVTVPSVIEAMRLVPRHLFAPHVPIARAYQNRPLLLDADQTVSQPTIVARMTEALELKGHERVLEIGTGSGYQTAVLATLAREVYSIERIELLAVKAAERLARLGYANVHLRLGDGFDGWPDEAPFDRIIVTAAPRETPAALLEQLSLNGILVAPIGPAAHSRLERFRSVIDAYIREDLGGVAFVEMRPGLDLQGDLD
;
A
#
# COMPACT_ATOMS: atom_id res chain seq x y z
N MET A 1 -0.17 3.61 -42.11
CA MET A 1 -0.70 4.65 -41.20
C MET A 1 -1.83 4.02 -40.44
N SER A 2 -1.59 3.49 -39.25
CA SER A 2 -2.61 2.99 -38.33
C SER A 2 -2.26 3.51 -36.96
N SER A 3 -2.94 4.59 -36.57
CA SER A 3 -2.90 5.15 -35.22
C SER A 3 -3.63 4.18 -34.30
N SER A 4 -2.86 3.46 -33.47
CA SER A 4 -3.41 2.71 -32.35
C SER A 4 -3.80 3.71 -31.27
N ALA A 5 -5.07 4.02 -31.19
CA ALA A 5 -5.67 4.71 -30.06
C ALA A 5 -5.58 3.77 -28.85
N ALA A 6 -4.73 4.12 -27.88
CA ALA A 6 -4.77 3.51 -26.56
C ALA A 6 -6.17 3.76 -25.98
N ALA A 7 -6.93 2.68 -25.76
CA ALA A 7 -8.25 2.75 -25.16
C ALA A 7 -8.09 3.30 -23.74
N ASP A 8 -8.78 4.42 -23.49
CA ASP A 8 -9.02 4.98 -22.16
C ASP A 8 -9.79 3.96 -21.32
N GLN A 9 -9.09 3.28 -20.40
CA GLN A 9 -9.68 2.30 -19.47
C GLN A 9 -10.21 2.98 -18.19
N SER A 10 -10.41 4.29 -18.18
CA SER A 10 -11.05 4.99 -17.07
C SER A 10 -12.56 4.81 -17.17
N GLY A 11 -13.12 3.83 -16.48
CA GLY A 11 -14.56 3.68 -16.29
C GLY A 11 -15.19 4.96 -15.73
N GLY A 12 -15.60 5.89 -16.55
CA GLY A 12 -16.55 6.97 -16.26
C GLY A 12 -16.17 7.99 -15.18
N PHE A 13 -14.96 7.95 -14.61
CA PHE A 13 -14.51 8.89 -13.59
C PHE A 13 -13.84 10.11 -14.25
N THR A 14 -14.45 11.29 -14.11
CA THR A 14 -13.83 12.56 -14.51
C THR A 14 -12.99 13.07 -13.32
N GLU A 15 -11.68 13.05 -13.46
CA GLU A 15 -10.77 13.58 -12.43
C GLU A 15 -10.94 15.10 -12.30
N ASP A 16 -10.93 15.61 -11.06
CA ASP A 16 -10.92 17.05 -10.80
C ASP A 16 -9.69 17.69 -11.49
N PRO A 17 -9.89 18.75 -12.30
CA PRO A 17 -8.79 19.39 -13.05
C PRO A 17 -7.62 19.86 -12.18
N GLN A 18 -7.86 20.16 -10.89
CA GLN A 18 -6.81 20.57 -9.95
C GLN A 18 -5.94 19.39 -9.48
N ALA A 19 -6.46 18.17 -9.50
CA ALA A 19 -5.80 17.02 -8.92
C ALA A 19 -4.51 16.63 -9.66
N ARG A 20 -4.56 16.55 -10.99
CA ARG A 20 -3.44 16.12 -11.82
C ARG A 20 -2.20 17.02 -11.69
N PRO A 21 -2.29 18.37 -11.79
CA PRO A 21 -1.12 19.24 -11.59
C PRO A 21 -0.49 19.10 -10.20
N LEU A 22 -1.30 18.93 -9.15
CA LEU A 22 -0.83 18.76 -7.78
C LEU A 22 -0.13 17.40 -7.60
N ARG A 23 -0.68 16.34 -8.18
CA ARG A 23 -0.05 15.01 -8.18
C ARG A 23 1.30 15.03 -8.88
N GLU A 24 1.39 15.65 -10.05
CA GLU A 24 2.64 15.81 -10.78
C GLU A 24 3.68 16.63 -9.99
N ALA A 25 3.24 17.67 -9.30
CA ALA A 25 4.12 18.47 -8.45
C ALA A 25 4.68 17.64 -7.28
N LEU A 26 3.83 16.87 -6.59
CA LEU A 26 4.25 15.95 -5.53
C LEU A 26 5.27 14.92 -6.06
N VAL A 27 4.98 14.26 -7.19
CA VAL A 27 5.89 13.24 -7.72
C VAL A 27 7.23 13.85 -8.13
N ARG A 28 7.25 15.05 -8.75
CA ARG A 28 8.50 15.77 -9.02
C ARG A 28 9.29 16.11 -7.76
N GLU A 29 8.61 16.50 -6.68
CA GLU A 29 9.25 16.74 -5.39
C GLU A 29 9.92 15.47 -4.86
N LEU A 30 9.22 14.33 -4.84
CA LEU A 30 9.75 13.04 -4.37
C LEU A 30 10.98 12.61 -5.18
N VAL A 31 10.92 12.73 -6.51
CA VAL A 31 12.06 12.42 -7.40
C VAL A 31 13.24 13.36 -7.14
N ALA A 32 13.00 14.66 -7.04
CA ALA A 32 14.07 15.65 -6.81
C ALA A 32 14.78 15.45 -5.46
N ARG A 33 14.08 14.92 -4.45
CA ARG A 33 14.64 14.58 -3.13
C ARG A 33 15.33 13.21 -3.11
N GLY A 34 15.19 12.39 -4.15
CA GLY A 34 15.65 11.01 -4.16
C GLY A 34 14.80 10.08 -3.27
N ASP A 35 13.59 10.49 -2.88
CA ASP A 35 12.65 9.69 -2.09
C ASP A 35 12.06 8.54 -2.92
N VAL A 36 12.08 8.64 -4.25
CA VAL A 36 11.71 7.61 -5.23
C VAL A 36 12.62 7.69 -6.46
N THR A 37 13.10 6.54 -6.92
CA THR A 37 14.08 6.43 -8.02
C THR A 37 13.65 5.44 -9.09
N VAL A 38 12.85 4.44 -8.75
CA VAL A 38 12.42 3.38 -9.67
C VAL A 38 11.32 3.89 -10.60
N PRO A 39 11.53 3.87 -11.95
CA PRO A 39 10.61 4.47 -12.92
C PRO A 39 9.18 3.93 -12.83
N SER A 40 8.99 2.62 -12.60
CA SER A 40 7.67 2.03 -12.48
C SER A 40 6.91 2.53 -11.26
N VAL A 41 7.59 2.74 -10.11
CA VAL A 41 6.99 3.29 -8.90
C VAL A 41 6.63 4.77 -9.10
N ILE A 42 7.52 5.54 -9.74
CA ILE A 42 7.24 6.93 -10.12
C ILE A 42 5.95 7.02 -10.95
N GLU A 43 5.82 6.14 -11.95
CA GLU A 43 4.63 6.13 -12.81
C GLU A 43 3.37 5.68 -12.06
N ALA A 44 3.45 4.68 -11.19
CA ALA A 44 2.34 4.26 -10.32
C ALA A 44 1.85 5.43 -9.45
N MET A 45 2.76 6.19 -8.85
CA MET A 45 2.43 7.38 -8.05
C MET A 45 1.78 8.50 -8.89
N ARG A 46 2.07 8.58 -10.21
CA ARG A 46 1.41 9.49 -11.15
C ARG A 46 0.02 9.04 -11.54
N LEU A 47 -0.18 7.74 -11.69
CA LEU A 47 -1.46 7.15 -12.11
C LEU A 47 -2.50 7.19 -11.00
N VAL A 48 -2.12 6.85 -9.76
CA VAL A 48 -3.06 6.66 -8.67
C VAL A 48 -3.52 8.00 -8.07
N PRO A 49 -4.81 8.36 -8.14
CA PRO A 49 -5.36 9.63 -7.68
C PRO A 49 -5.55 9.68 -6.16
N ARG A 50 -4.48 10.00 -5.42
CA ARG A 50 -4.41 9.96 -3.95
C ARG A 50 -5.59 10.65 -3.26
N HIS A 51 -6.09 11.78 -3.78
CA HIS A 51 -7.20 12.53 -3.20
C HIS A 51 -8.49 11.71 -3.08
N LEU A 52 -8.70 10.71 -3.94
CA LEU A 52 -9.87 9.83 -3.88
C LEU A 52 -9.82 8.83 -2.72
N PHE A 53 -8.64 8.63 -2.15
CA PHE A 53 -8.42 7.77 -0.98
C PHE A 53 -8.49 8.54 0.35
N ALA A 54 -8.70 9.85 0.31
CA ALA A 54 -8.94 10.73 1.45
C ALA A 54 -9.98 11.81 1.09
N PRO A 55 -11.24 11.43 0.77
CA PRO A 55 -12.22 12.32 0.18
C PRO A 55 -12.68 13.48 1.09
N HIS A 56 -12.47 13.37 2.39
CA HIS A 56 -12.76 14.41 3.38
C HIS A 56 -11.63 15.46 3.51
N VAL A 57 -10.52 15.26 2.78
CA VAL A 57 -9.37 16.17 2.80
C VAL A 57 -9.39 17.05 1.54
N PRO A 58 -9.15 18.37 1.65
CA PRO A 58 -9.02 19.23 0.48
C PRO A 58 -7.95 18.69 -0.49
N ILE A 59 -8.23 18.75 -1.81
CA ILE A 59 -7.36 18.19 -2.86
C ILE A 59 -5.90 18.67 -2.72
N ALA A 60 -5.70 19.96 -2.50
CA ALA A 60 -4.36 20.54 -2.31
C ALA A 60 -3.62 19.93 -1.11
N ARG A 61 -4.34 19.55 -0.05
CA ARG A 61 -3.76 18.90 1.12
C ARG A 61 -3.48 17.42 0.88
N ALA A 62 -4.31 16.76 0.06
CA ALA A 62 -4.13 15.35 -0.29
C ALA A 62 -2.80 15.10 -1.04
N TYR A 63 -2.29 16.09 -1.75
CA TYR A 63 -1.02 16.02 -2.49
C TYR A 63 0.18 16.65 -1.77
N GLN A 64 0.08 16.93 -0.47
CA GLN A 64 1.24 17.28 0.35
C GLN A 64 2.00 16.00 0.75
N ASN A 65 3.32 16.09 0.85
CA ASN A 65 4.16 14.97 1.30
C ASN A 65 4.08 14.76 2.82
N ARG A 66 2.91 14.34 3.30
CA ARG A 66 2.60 14.11 4.71
C ARG A 66 1.52 13.04 4.86
N PRO A 67 1.41 12.39 6.03
CA PRO A 67 0.29 11.51 6.32
C PRO A 67 -1.02 12.30 6.40
N LEU A 68 -2.14 11.63 6.10
CA LEU A 68 -3.49 12.19 6.21
C LEU A 68 -4.29 11.34 7.20
N LEU A 69 -5.10 11.99 8.02
CA LEU A 69 -6.02 11.28 8.92
C LEU A 69 -7.10 10.57 8.11
N LEU A 70 -7.48 9.40 8.59
CA LEU A 70 -8.61 8.59 8.14
C LEU A 70 -9.62 8.44 9.28
N ASP A 71 -10.71 7.72 9.00
CA ASP A 71 -11.62 7.22 10.03
C ASP A 71 -10.90 6.25 10.98
N ALA A 72 -11.50 5.99 12.14
CA ALA A 72 -11.00 5.06 13.16
C ALA A 72 -9.54 5.36 13.59
N ASP A 73 -9.17 6.63 13.70
CA ASP A 73 -7.83 7.10 14.09
C ASP A 73 -6.67 6.51 13.25
N GLN A 74 -6.98 6.06 12.03
CA GLN A 74 -5.98 5.57 11.10
C GLN A 74 -5.47 6.68 10.17
N THR A 75 -4.45 6.37 9.37
CA THR A 75 -3.84 7.34 8.45
C THR A 75 -3.59 6.77 7.05
N VAL A 76 -3.71 7.62 6.03
CA VAL A 76 -3.05 7.36 4.74
C VAL A 76 -1.58 7.71 4.89
N SER A 77 -0.70 6.76 4.68
CA SER A 77 0.74 6.93 4.83
C SER A 77 1.28 8.10 3.98
N GLN A 78 2.34 8.74 4.48
CA GLN A 78 3.05 9.79 3.75
C GLN A 78 3.52 9.29 2.38
N PRO A 79 3.40 10.08 1.29
CA PRO A 79 3.81 9.67 -0.06
C PRO A 79 5.25 9.15 -0.16
N THR A 80 6.22 9.78 0.51
CA THR A 80 7.60 9.25 0.60
C THR A 80 7.64 7.82 1.14
N ILE A 81 6.85 7.52 2.16
CA ILE A 81 6.84 6.18 2.79
C ILE A 81 6.22 5.16 1.83
N VAL A 82 5.09 5.51 1.20
CA VAL A 82 4.47 4.65 0.17
C VAL A 82 5.46 4.33 -0.95
N ALA A 83 6.15 5.34 -1.49
CA ALA A 83 7.14 5.15 -2.54
C ALA A 83 8.30 4.24 -2.10
N ARG A 84 8.93 4.54 -0.95
CA ARG A 84 10.06 3.75 -0.42
C ARG A 84 9.71 2.30 -0.14
N MET A 85 8.55 2.04 0.48
CA MET A 85 8.10 0.67 0.76
C MET A 85 7.79 -0.08 -0.53
N THR A 86 7.18 0.58 -1.52
CA THR A 86 6.90 -0.02 -2.82
C THR A 86 8.19 -0.34 -3.58
N GLU A 87 9.19 0.55 -3.59
CA GLU A 87 10.51 0.28 -4.19
C GLU A 87 11.22 -0.90 -3.52
N ALA A 88 11.15 -0.98 -2.17
CA ALA A 88 11.77 -2.05 -1.40
C ALA A 88 11.23 -3.45 -1.73
N LEU A 89 10.02 -3.55 -2.29
CA LEU A 89 9.41 -4.80 -2.77
C LEU A 89 10.01 -5.29 -4.09
N GLU A 90 10.70 -4.46 -4.89
CA GLU A 90 11.31 -4.84 -6.17
C GLU A 90 10.30 -5.50 -7.15
N LEU A 91 9.14 -4.87 -7.34
CA LEU A 91 8.08 -5.38 -8.21
C LEU A 91 8.45 -5.31 -9.69
N LYS A 92 8.08 -6.35 -10.45
CA LYS A 92 8.35 -6.51 -11.90
C LYS A 92 7.10 -6.79 -12.73
N GLY A 93 5.92 -6.82 -12.09
CA GLY A 93 4.62 -6.95 -12.75
C GLY A 93 4.01 -8.34 -12.76
N HIS A 94 4.70 -9.36 -12.28
CA HIS A 94 4.20 -10.75 -12.26
C HIS A 94 3.89 -11.27 -10.85
N GLU A 95 4.16 -10.47 -9.84
CA GLU A 95 4.11 -10.88 -8.45
C GLU A 95 2.67 -11.00 -7.92
N ARG A 96 2.48 -11.95 -7.00
CA ARG A 96 1.38 -12.02 -6.05
C ARG A 96 1.83 -11.31 -4.78
N VAL A 97 1.13 -10.23 -4.43
CA VAL A 97 1.48 -9.37 -3.29
C VAL A 97 0.44 -9.55 -2.18
N LEU A 98 0.89 -9.79 -0.96
CA LEU A 98 0.05 -9.67 0.25
C LEU A 98 0.32 -8.32 0.91
N GLU A 99 -0.74 -7.56 1.16
CA GLU A 99 -0.74 -6.33 1.95
C GLU A 99 -1.45 -6.55 3.28
N ILE A 100 -0.82 -6.15 4.38
CA ILE A 100 -1.43 -6.13 5.72
C ILE A 100 -1.72 -4.69 6.09
N GLY A 101 -3.00 -4.35 6.22
CA GLY A 101 -3.49 -3.00 6.50
C GLY A 101 -3.91 -2.26 5.22
N THR A 102 -5.09 -2.58 4.69
CA THR A 102 -5.67 -1.90 3.51
C THR A 102 -5.88 -0.40 3.76
N GLY A 103 -6.40 -0.07 4.95
CA GLY A 103 -6.69 1.30 5.34
C GLY A 103 -7.60 2.02 4.34
N SER A 104 -7.07 3.08 3.71
CA SER A 104 -7.79 3.80 2.67
C SER A 104 -7.88 3.08 1.32
N GLY A 105 -7.02 2.09 1.07
CA GLY A 105 -6.78 1.44 -0.21
C GLY A 105 -5.77 2.17 -1.11
N TYR A 106 -5.11 3.25 -0.65
CA TYR A 106 -4.15 3.98 -1.48
C TYR A 106 -2.91 3.17 -1.81
N GLN A 107 -2.26 2.55 -0.80
CA GLN A 107 -1.13 1.66 -1.02
C GLN A 107 -1.55 0.46 -1.85
N THR A 108 -2.71 -0.12 -1.58
CA THR A 108 -3.31 -1.22 -2.38
C THR A 108 -3.42 -0.85 -3.86
N ALA A 109 -3.93 0.34 -4.17
CA ALA A 109 -4.04 0.84 -5.54
C ALA A 109 -2.68 1.04 -6.23
N VAL A 110 -1.68 1.55 -5.50
CA VAL A 110 -0.30 1.67 -6.02
C VAL A 110 0.27 0.29 -6.33
N LEU A 111 0.11 -0.68 -5.45
CA LEU A 111 0.54 -2.06 -5.67
C LEU A 111 -0.18 -2.71 -6.86
N ALA A 112 -1.48 -2.48 -6.99
CA ALA A 112 -2.30 -3.03 -8.07
C ALA A 112 -1.89 -2.54 -9.47
N THR A 113 -1.25 -1.37 -9.59
CA THR A 113 -0.67 -0.91 -10.86
C THR A 113 0.66 -1.56 -11.21
N LEU A 114 1.30 -2.24 -10.26
CA LEU A 114 2.66 -2.76 -10.37
C LEU A 114 2.76 -4.29 -10.27
N ALA A 115 1.74 -4.95 -9.73
CA ALA A 115 1.71 -6.38 -9.47
C ALA A 115 0.66 -7.09 -10.33
N ARG A 116 0.80 -8.40 -10.48
CA ARG A 116 -0.22 -9.23 -11.14
C ARG A 116 -1.50 -9.28 -10.33
N GLU A 117 -1.38 -9.55 -9.02
CA GLU A 117 -2.50 -9.65 -8.09
C GLU A 117 -2.11 -9.09 -6.73
N VAL A 118 -3.03 -8.43 -6.06
CA VAL A 118 -2.87 -7.89 -4.71
C VAL A 118 -3.94 -8.49 -3.82
N TYR A 119 -3.50 -9.12 -2.74
CA TYR A 119 -4.32 -9.63 -1.65
C TYR A 119 -4.13 -8.67 -0.48
N SER A 120 -5.19 -8.10 0.05
CA SER A 120 -5.07 -7.11 1.11
C SER A 120 -6.01 -7.41 2.26
N ILE A 121 -5.48 -7.38 3.48
CA ILE A 121 -6.20 -7.68 4.72
C ILE A 121 -6.39 -6.39 5.52
N GLU A 122 -7.63 -6.15 5.94
CA GLU A 122 -7.98 -5.08 6.85
C GLU A 122 -8.70 -5.66 8.06
N ARG A 123 -8.33 -5.20 9.28
CA ARG A 123 -8.96 -5.66 10.53
C ARG A 123 -10.17 -4.81 10.93
N ILE A 124 -10.23 -3.57 10.47
CA ILE A 124 -11.28 -2.60 10.80
C ILE A 124 -12.37 -2.67 9.72
N GLU A 125 -13.56 -3.18 10.09
CA GLU A 125 -14.65 -3.43 9.14
C GLU A 125 -15.05 -2.17 8.36
N LEU A 126 -15.17 -1.02 9.05
CA LEU A 126 -15.49 0.25 8.39
C LEU A 126 -14.52 0.60 7.27
N LEU A 127 -13.21 0.42 7.49
CA LEU A 127 -12.18 0.70 6.49
C LEU A 127 -12.20 -0.33 5.37
N ALA A 128 -12.36 -1.61 5.69
CA ALA A 128 -12.45 -2.68 4.70
C ALA A 128 -13.59 -2.44 3.70
N VAL A 129 -14.80 -2.09 4.19
CA VAL A 129 -15.95 -1.78 3.34
C VAL A 129 -15.68 -0.55 2.47
N LYS A 130 -15.22 0.57 3.07
CA LYS A 130 -14.93 1.81 2.33
C LYS A 130 -13.82 1.63 1.28
N ALA A 131 -12.79 0.83 1.58
CA ALA A 131 -11.73 0.53 0.63
C ALA A 131 -12.23 -0.34 -0.52
N ALA A 132 -13.03 -1.38 -0.23
CA ALA A 132 -13.61 -2.26 -1.24
C ALA A 132 -14.47 -1.48 -2.26
N GLU A 133 -15.38 -0.64 -1.76
CA GLU A 133 -16.23 0.21 -2.62
C GLU A 133 -15.40 1.16 -3.50
N ARG A 134 -14.35 1.75 -2.91
CA ARG A 134 -13.49 2.70 -3.62
C ARG A 134 -12.66 2.02 -4.70
N LEU A 135 -12.00 0.92 -4.38
CA LEU A 135 -11.16 0.17 -5.32
C LEU A 135 -12.00 -0.41 -6.47
N ALA A 136 -13.18 -0.97 -6.18
CA ALA A 136 -14.11 -1.45 -7.19
C ALA A 136 -14.58 -0.32 -8.13
N ARG A 137 -14.98 0.84 -7.58
CA ARG A 137 -15.39 2.02 -8.36
C ARG A 137 -14.26 2.56 -9.26
N LEU A 138 -13.01 2.43 -8.82
CA LEU A 138 -11.83 2.86 -9.58
C LEU A 138 -11.31 1.78 -10.55
N GLY A 139 -11.94 0.61 -10.61
CA GLY A 139 -11.66 -0.42 -11.60
C GLY A 139 -10.44 -1.31 -11.30
N TYR A 140 -9.99 -1.40 -10.05
CA TYR A 140 -8.88 -2.30 -9.67
C TYR A 140 -9.36 -3.76 -9.59
N ALA A 141 -9.42 -4.44 -10.74
CA ALA A 141 -9.96 -5.79 -10.86
C ALA A 141 -9.02 -6.89 -10.34
N ASN A 142 -7.73 -6.59 -10.15
CA ASN A 142 -6.70 -7.50 -9.65
C ASN A 142 -6.47 -7.39 -8.13
N VAL A 143 -7.44 -6.83 -7.39
CA VAL A 143 -7.37 -6.68 -5.94
C VAL A 143 -8.37 -7.61 -5.27
N HIS A 144 -7.89 -8.38 -4.30
CA HIS A 144 -8.66 -9.28 -3.44
C HIS A 144 -8.61 -8.74 -2.01
N LEU A 145 -9.77 -8.43 -1.43
CA LEU A 145 -9.86 -7.86 -0.09
C LEU A 145 -10.45 -8.86 0.89
N ARG A 146 -9.91 -8.86 2.11
CA ARG A 146 -10.41 -9.69 3.21
C ARG A 146 -10.47 -8.88 4.51
N LEU A 147 -11.60 -8.97 5.19
CA LEU A 147 -11.67 -8.59 6.61
C LEU A 147 -11.00 -9.71 7.43
N GLY A 148 -9.93 -9.40 8.16
CA GLY A 148 -9.15 -10.41 8.85
C GLY A 148 -8.07 -9.86 9.78
N ASP A 149 -7.52 -10.75 10.63
CA ASP A 149 -6.34 -10.44 11.43
C ASP A 149 -5.09 -10.51 10.54
N GLY A 150 -4.36 -9.40 10.46
CA GLY A 150 -3.14 -9.33 9.68
C GLY A 150 -1.98 -10.19 10.22
N PHE A 151 -2.01 -10.55 11.51
CA PHE A 151 -0.99 -11.44 12.11
C PHE A 151 -1.04 -12.85 11.52
N ASP A 152 -2.21 -13.31 11.09
CA ASP A 152 -2.41 -14.64 10.50
C ASP A 152 -1.99 -14.66 9.01
N GLY A 153 -1.92 -13.49 8.35
CA GLY A 153 -1.76 -13.42 6.90
C GLY A 153 -2.95 -14.03 6.17
N TRP A 154 -2.68 -14.65 4.99
CA TRP A 154 -3.69 -15.29 4.18
C TRP A 154 -3.23 -16.69 3.71
N PRO A 155 -3.23 -17.69 4.60
CA PRO A 155 -2.67 -19.02 4.33
C PRO A 155 -3.27 -19.73 3.10
N ASP A 156 -4.60 -19.56 2.88
CA ASP A 156 -5.31 -20.20 1.77
C ASP A 156 -4.82 -19.71 0.39
N GLU A 157 -4.20 -18.52 0.34
CA GLU A 157 -3.68 -17.90 -0.88
C GLU A 157 -2.15 -17.92 -0.96
N ALA A 158 -1.47 -18.40 0.08
CA ALA A 158 -0.02 -18.52 0.07
C ALA A 158 0.47 -19.56 -0.96
N PRO A 159 1.73 -19.47 -1.45
CA PRO A 159 2.73 -18.47 -1.09
C PRO A 159 2.60 -17.15 -1.86
N PHE A 160 3.19 -16.07 -1.29
CA PHE A 160 3.26 -14.75 -1.90
C PHE A 160 4.70 -14.41 -2.32
N ASP A 161 4.83 -13.76 -3.47
CA ASP A 161 6.13 -13.28 -3.94
C ASP A 161 6.60 -12.07 -3.13
N ARG A 162 5.65 -11.25 -2.67
CA ARG A 162 5.91 -10.04 -1.89
C ARG A 162 4.90 -9.91 -0.77
N ILE A 163 5.35 -9.45 0.38
CA ILE A 163 4.50 -9.08 1.51
C ILE A 163 4.86 -7.68 1.97
N ILE A 164 3.86 -6.82 2.16
CA ILE A 164 4.01 -5.48 2.70
C ILE A 164 3.13 -5.33 3.93
N VAL A 165 3.68 -4.80 5.03
CA VAL A 165 2.94 -4.53 6.25
C VAL A 165 2.88 -3.02 6.47
N THR A 166 1.69 -2.45 6.55
CA THR A 166 1.46 -1.01 6.65
C THR A 166 1.05 -0.53 8.06
N ALA A 167 1.21 -1.39 9.05
CA ALA A 167 1.10 -1.11 10.47
C ALA A 167 2.33 -1.70 11.18
N ALA A 168 2.72 -1.18 12.34
CA ALA A 168 3.95 -1.59 13.04
C ALA A 168 3.70 -2.75 14.03
N PRO A 169 4.06 -4.00 13.71
CA PRO A 169 4.16 -5.05 14.71
C PRO A 169 5.42 -4.83 15.57
N ARG A 170 5.38 -5.25 16.83
CA ARG A 170 6.53 -5.16 17.72
C ARG A 170 7.68 -6.06 17.26
N GLU A 171 7.34 -7.22 16.70
CA GLU A 171 8.24 -8.22 16.13
C GLU A 171 7.65 -8.69 14.80
N THR A 172 8.48 -9.20 13.90
CA THR A 172 8.01 -9.72 12.60
C THR A 172 7.12 -10.94 12.82
N PRO A 173 5.85 -10.93 12.36
CA PRO A 173 4.96 -12.09 12.50
C PRO A 173 5.52 -13.30 11.74
N ALA A 174 5.75 -14.41 12.44
CA ALA A 174 6.29 -15.63 11.84
C ALA A 174 5.41 -16.16 10.70
N ALA A 175 4.09 -16.12 10.88
CA ALA A 175 3.14 -16.55 9.86
C ALA A 175 3.29 -15.81 8.53
N LEU A 176 3.70 -14.54 8.54
CA LEU A 176 3.94 -13.79 7.30
C LEU A 176 5.23 -14.22 6.60
N LEU A 177 6.28 -14.55 7.38
CA LEU A 177 7.53 -15.07 6.83
C LEU A 177 7.31 -16.46 6.21
N GLU A 178 6.55 -17.33 6.87
CA GLU A 178 6.20 -18.66 6.39
C GLU A 178 5.35 -18.65 5.10
N GLN A 179 4.62 -17.56 4.84
CA GLN A 179 3.83 -17.36 3.63
C GLN A 179 4.62 -16.75 2.47
N LEU A 180 5.91 -16.42 2.65
CA LEU A 180 6.77 -15.98 1.55
C LEU A 180 7.21 -17.14 0.65
N SER A 181 7.18 -16.91 -0.67
CA SER A 181 7.84 -17.78 -1.64
C SER A 181 9.37 -17.74 -1.47
N LEU A 182 10.06 -18.73 -2.02
CA LEU A 182 11.53 -18.68 -2.12
C LEU A 182 11.95 -17.44 -2.95
N ASN A 183 12.93 -16.69 -2.48
CA ASN A 183 13.34 -15.37 -2.98
C ASN A 183 12.27 -14.28 -2.86
N GLY A 184 11.20 -14.55 -2.12
CA GLY A 184 10.18 -13.54 -1.79
C GLY A 184 10.74 -12.44 -0.89
N ILE A 185 10.07 -11.28 -0.89
CA ILE A 185 10.46 -10.12 -0.09
C ILE A 185 9.30 -9.72 0.81
N LEU A 186 9.58 -9.54 2.10
CA LEU A 186 8.69 -8.88 3.06
C LEU A 186 9.26 -7.53 3.45
N VAL A 187 8.42 -6.49 3.44
CA VAL A 187 8.76 -5.13 3.90
C VAL A 187 7.79 -4.74 5.00
N ALA A 188 8.32 -4.39 6.17
CA ALA A 188 7.52 -4.06 7.34
C ALA A 188 8.19 -3.01 8.25
N PRO A 189 7.41 -2.14 8.92
CA PRO A 189 7.90 -1.30 10.01
C PRO A 189 7.92 -2.13 11.31
N ILE A 190 9.09 -2.51 11.80
CA ILE A 190 9.22 -3.35 12.99
C ILE A 190 9.58 -2.53 14.22
N GLY A 191 8.91 -2.78 15.35
CA GLY A 191 9.17 -2.16 16.64
C GLY A 191 8.04 -1.26 17.15
N PRO A 192 8.30 -0.39 18.16
CA PRO A 192 7.31 0.51 18.70
C PRO A 192 6.77 1.47 17.65
N ALA A 193 5.45 1.68 17.58
CA ALA A 193 4.74 2.41 16.53
C ALA A 193 5.38 3.76 16.13
N ALA A 194 5.73 4.60 17.10
CA ALA A 194 6.32 5.90 16.84
C ALA A 194 7.82 5.87 16.45
N HIS A 195 8.51 4.75 16.69
CA HIS A 195 9.97 4.60 16.54
C HIS A 195 10.31 3.26 15.90
N SER A 196 9.56 2.84 14.88
CA SER A 196 9.80 1.60 14.15
C SER A 196 10.98 1.73 13.20
N ARG A 197 11.58 0.59 12.87
CA ARG A 197 12.56 0.49 11.77
C ARG A 197 11.86 -0.14 10.58
N LEU A 198 11.96 0.49 9.42
CA LEU A 198 11.54 -0.14 8.18
C LEU A 198 12.55 -1.22 7.83
N GLU A 199 12.08 -2.46 7.76
CA GLU A 199 12.93 -3.61 7.51
C GLU A 199 12.48 -4.34 6.27
N ARG A 200 13.46 -4.89 5.56
CA ARG A 200 13.25 -5.79 4.43
C ARG A 200 13.81 -7.16 4.77
N PHE A 201 12.98 -8.18 4.59
CA PHE A 201 13.37 -9.59 4.71
C PHE A 201 13.32 -10.22 3.32
N ARG A 202 14.39 -10.88 2.92
CA ARG A 202 14.44 -11.68 1.70
C ARG A 202 14.52 -13.15 2.09
N SER A 203 13.56 -13.94 1.63
CA SER A 203 13.58 -15.40 1.81
C SER A 203 14.71 -16.01 0.98
N VAL A 204 15.51 -16.86 1.61
CA VAL A 204 16.52 -17.68 0.98
C VAL A 204 16.34 -19.11 1.47
N ILE A 205 17.10 -20.07 0.95
CA ILE A 205 17.02 -21.47 1.41
C ILE A 205 17.31 -21.51 2.91
N ASP A 206 16.35 -21.98 3.69
CA ASP A 206 16.41 -22.19 5.15
C ASP A 206 16.73 -20.95 5.99
N ALA A 207 16.57 -19.71 5.43
CA ALA A 207 16.88 -18.49 6.17
C ALA A 207 16.18 -17.25 5.58
N TYR A 208 16.35 -16.11 6.28
CA TYR A 208 15.95 -14.78 5.81
C TYR A 208 17.13 -13.81 5.93
N ILE A 209 17.41 -13.08 4.87
CA ILE A 209 18.35 -11.95 4.91
C ILE A 209 17.56 -10.73 5.33
N ARG A 210 17.96 -10.11 6.44
CA ARG A 210 17.34 -8.92 7.01
C ARG A 210 18.16 -7.67 6.67
N GLU A 211 17.50 -6.62 6.23
CA GLU A 211 18.09 -5.32 5.92
C GLU A 211 17.29 -4.21 6.60
N ASP A 212 17.98 -3.28 7.23
CA ASP A 212 17.40 -2.11 7.86
C ASP A 212 17.38 -0.93 6.87
N LEU A 213 16.19 -0.46 6.53
CA LEU A 213 15.97 0.63 5.58
C LEU A 213 15.78 2.00 6.27
N GLY A 214 15.94 2.08 7.61
CA GLY A 214 15.88 3.33 8.37
C GLY A 214 14.63 3.52 9.22
N GLY A 215 14.60 4.61 9.98
CA GLY A 215 13.51 4.93 10.90
C GLY A 215 12.23 5.36 10.20
N VAL A 216 11.09 4.92 10.75
CA VAL A 216 9.74 5.28 10.29
C VAL A 216 8.78 5.35 11.49
N ALA A 217 7.60 5.95 11.28
CA ALA A 217 6.50 5.94 12.24
C ALA A 217 5.24 5.40 11.56
N PHE A 218 4.58 4.45 12.21
CA PHE A 218 3.34 3.85 11.78
C PHE A 218 2.37 3.71 12.95
N VAL A 219 1.10 3.47 12.66
CA VAL A 219 0.14 2.98 13.66
C VAL A 219 0.55 1.60 14.14
N GLU A 220 0.22 1.26 15.39
CA GLU A 220 0.51 -0.07 15.94
C GLU A 220 -0.31 -1.15 15.22
N MET A 221 0.34 -2.24 14.85
CA MET A 221 -0.37 -3.42 14.37
C MET A 221 -1.03 -4.13 15.55
N ARG A 222 -2.35 -4.31 15.48
CA ARG A 222 -3.16 -4.89 16.55
C ARG A 222 -3.77 -6.21 16.11
N PRO A 223 -3.84 -7.22 17.00
CA PRO A 223 -4.49 -8.48 16.69
C PRO A 223 -6.03 -8.35 16.73
N GLY A 224 -6.68 -9.34 16.13
CA GLY A 224 -8.13 -9.49 16.12
C GLY A 224 -8.85 -8.50 15.21
N LEU A 225 -10.17 -8.69 15.09
CA LEU A 225 -11.05 -7.85 14.28
C LEU A 225 -11.57 -6.67 15.10
N ASP A 226 -11.81 -5.56 14.42
CA ASP A 226 -12.52 -4.39 14.92
C ASP A 226 -13.83 -4.26 14.14
N LEU A 227 -14.89 -4.88 14.68
CA LEU A 227 -16.23 -4.91 14.09
C LEU A 227 -17.11 -3.73 14.52
N GLN A 228 -16.63 -2.94 15.47
CA GLN A 228 -17.25 -1.72 15.95
C GLN A 228 -16.43 -0.54 15.45
N GLY A 229 -16.49 -0.25 14.17
CA GLY A 229 -16.09 1.07 13.71
C GLY A 229 -16.96 2.07 14.48
N ASP A 230 -16.37 2.69 15.51
CA ASP A 230 -17.05 3.60 16.39
C ASP A 230 -17.90 4.60 15.60
N LEU A 231 -19.20 4.41 15.68
CA LEU A 231 -20.23 5.36 15.25
C LEU A 231 -20.47 6.34 16.43
N ASP A 232 -19.40 6.95 16.95
CA ASP A 232 -19.52 8.07 17.89
C ASP A 232 -19.17 9.40 17.23
#